data_f4be5e4cc453e363104cfddef4d0346e
#
_entry.id   f4be5e4cc453e363104cfddef4d0346e
#
_cell.length_a   1.000
_cell.length_b   1.000
_cell.length_c   1.000
_cell.angle_alpha   90.00
_cell.angle_beta   90.00
_cell.angle_gamma   90.00
#
_symmetry.space_group_name_H-M   'P 1'
#
loop_
_entity.id
_entity.type
_entity.pdbx_description
1 polymer ?
#
loop_
_entity_poly.entity_id
_entity_poly.type
_entity_poly.pdbx_seq_one_letter_code
_entity_poly.pdbx_strand_id
1 'polypeptide(L)'
;MPTKINKLPLLIIVVIAILIRFINIGSMPSLNADEAALGYNAYSLIETGKDEHGVSWPLHFKSFGDYKPGGYVYLAIPFVKIFGLTPLAVRLPNLILSILTILFLYKLIFLLSKNNKLALLTATVLTLSPWHIHFSRGAWESSAALSFIIIGTYFFFKSIKEKFLLNFNLFVVFYVLSLYIYHSARLIAPLLALTLVVLYFKNLIKNLPQILIPVLFGVLLALPVTFSFLNNGGTARIGGVGLTADQGPINRANELINHHNNVKLINRVMHNKRLLYLISWGQKYTSHFDLNFLTINGDEVPRSKVPEMGQIYLIELPFLLLGIIFLLKSTIYHLRSKIFFIAFLLIAPIASSLTYQAPSALRALSMVIPLSILIALGIYYFFSFFKNKNILKVISIIFIIVYGYFVSYYFDAYFIHYSKRYPYAWEYGFDQLVPYLESQKNNYDKIYVTDKYDQPYILFLFFSKYPPEKIQQEIKLTTPDQYGFSTVLNFNKYNFQKIEWGRIRSRSLVVTSDELVPFEPIKIINFPNEQPGFKIYLKP
;
A
#
# COMPACT_ATOMS: atom_id res chain seq x y z
N MET A 1 44.02 -1.27 3.50
CA MET A 1 43.39 -1.19 2.18
C MET A 1 41.92 -1.55 2.36
N PRO A 2 40.94 -0.78 1.88
CA PRO A 2 39.55 -1.24 1.90
C PRO A 2 39.46 -2.47 0.99
N THR A 3 39.09 -3.61 1.56
CA THR A 3 38.80 -4.83 0.78
C THR A 3 37.72 -4.46 -0.26
N LYS A 4 38.06 -4.67 -1.54
CA LYS A 4 37.08 -4.45 -2.63
C LYS A 4 35.83 -5.28 -2.31
N ILE A 5 34.72 -4.59 -2.01
CA ILE A 5 33.45 -5.26 -1.75
C ILE A 5 33.03 -5.95 -3.04
N ASN A 6 32.89 -7.28 -2.98
CA ASN A 6 32.32 -8.03 -4.09
C ASN A 6 30.86 -7.61 -4.30
N LYS A 7 30.58 -7.00 -5.44
CA LYS A 7 29.24 -6.51 -5.79
C LYS A 7 28.32 -7.60 -6.36
N LEU A 8 28.87 -8.76 -6.71
CA LEU A 8 28.12 -9.84 -7.35
C LEU A 8 26.94 -10.35 -6.50
N PRO A 9 27.07 -10.57 -5.17
CA PRO A 9 25.93 -11.00 -4.36
C PRO A 9 24.78 -9.99 -4.35
N LEU A 10 25.08 -8.69 -4.29
CA LEU A 10 24.05 -7.66 -4.37
C LEU A 10 23.35 -7.64 -5.74
N LEU A 11 24.11 -7.81 -6.82
CA LEU A 11 23.56 -7.90 -8.17
C LEU A 11 22.59 -9.09 -8.28
N ILE A 12 22.96 -10.26 -7.76
CA ILE A 12 22.09 -11.45 -7.73
C ILE A 12 20.77 -11.14 -6.98
N ILE A 13 20.85 -10.52 -5.79
CA ILE A 13 19.67 -10.14 -5.01
C ILE A 13 18.76 -9.21 -5.82
N VAL A 14 19.33 -8.22 -6.50
CA VAL A 14 18.57 -7.26 -7.33
C VAL A 14 17.92 -7.95 -8.52
N VAL A 15 18.63 -8.84 -9.21
CA VAL A 15 18.06 -9.62 -10.33
C VAL A 15 16.90 -10.49 -9.84
N ILE A 16 17.06 -11.21 -8.73
CA ILE A 16 15.99 -12.00 -8.11
C ILE A 16 14.80 -11.09 -7.74
N ALA A 17 15.07 -9.92 -7.15
CA ALA A 17 14.03 -8.96 -6.79
C ALA A 17 13.24 -8.47 -8.00
N ILE A 18 13.91 -8.19 -9.13
CA ILE A 18 13.27 -7.80 -10.39
C ILE A 18 12.41 -8.96 -10.93
N LEU A 19 12.98 -10.15 -11.05
CA LEU A 19 12.27 -11.31 -11.58
C LEU A 19 10.99 -11.60 -10.81
N ILE A 20 11.07 -11.71 -9.48
CA ILE A 20 9.91 -11.97 -8.61
C ILE A 20 8.81 -10.94 -8.80
N ARG A 21 9.17 -9.67 -8.97
CA ARG A 21 8.19 -8.57 -9.05
C ARG A 21 7.67 -8.33 -10.46
N PHE A 22 8.43 -8.70 -11.48
CA PHE A 22 8.09 -8.45 -12.87
C PHE A 22 7.24 -9.57 -13.50
N ILE A 23 7.42 -10.84 -13.08
CA ILE A 23 6.69 -11.98 -13.65
C ILE A 23 5.17 -11.72 -13.56
N ASN A 24 4.49 -11.73 -14.72
CA ASN A 24 3.04 -11.55 -14.86
C ASN A 24 2.48 -10.28 -14.19
N ILE A 25 3.28 -9.23 -14.02
CA ILE A 25 2.83 -8.00 -13.33
C ILE A 25 1.67 -7.29 -14.06
N GLY A 26 1.57 -7.44 -15.38
CA GLY A 26 0.50 -6.83 -16.17
C GLY A 26 -0.86 -7.55 -16.07
N SER A 27 -0.88 -8.79 -15.61
CA SER A 27 -2.09 -9.62 -15.59
C SER A 27 -2.43 -10.21 -14.23
N MET A 28 -1.47 -10.24 -13.30
CA MET A 28 -1.67 -10.88 -12.01
C MET A 28 -1.13 -10.06 -10.83
N PRO A 29 -2.01 -9.75 -9.86
CA PRO A 29 -3.47 -9.94 -9.89
C PRO A 29 -4.15 -9.08 -10.96
N SER A 30 -5.46 -9.19 -11.15
CA SER A 30 -6.22 -8.31 -12.05
C SER A 30 -6.08 -6.85 -11.63
N LEU A 31 -6.36 -5.92 -12.55
CA LEU A 31 -6.36 -4.49 -12.25
C LEU A 31 -7.62 -4.16 -11.44
N ASN A 32 -7.45 -3.55 -10.28
CA ASN A 32 -8.58 -3.09 -9.46
C ASN A 32 -8.94 -1.62 -9.75
N ALA A 33 -10.11 -1.19 -9.25
CA ALA A 33 -10.62 0.16 -9.45
C ALA A 33 -9.67 1.27 -8.97
N ASP A 34 -8.96 1.07 -7.85
CA ASP A 34 -7.97 2.05 -7.37
C ASP A 34 -6.81 2.22 -8.37
N GLU A 35 -6.28 1.11 -8.90
CA GLU A 35 -5.23 1.15 -9.92
C GLU A 35 -5.74 1.74 -11.25
N ALA A 36 -6.98 1.39 -11.63
CA ALA A 36 -7.63 1.96 -12.82
C ALA A 36 -7.76 3.48 -12.72
N ALA A 37 -8.16 4.00 -11.55
CA ALA A 37 -8.25 5.43 -11.30
C ALA A 37 -6.89 6.13 -11.41
N LEU A 38 -5.82 5.55 -10.85
CA LEU A 38 -4.47 6.10 -10.99
C LEU A 38 -4.03 6.15 -12.46
N GLY A 39 -4.24 5.07 -13.19
CA GLY A 39 -3.87 4.96 -14.60
C GLY A 39 -4.69 5.87 -15.50
N TYR A 40 -6.02 5.89 -15.32
CA TYR A 40 -6.91 6.70 -16.13
C TYR A 40 -6.68 8.20 -15.90
N ASN A 41 -6.46 8.64 -14.67
CA ASN A 41 -6.11 10.03 -14.39
C ASN A 41 -4.74 10.42 -14.98
N ALA A 42 -3.75 9.53 -14.97
CA ALA A 42 -2.48 9.76 -15.68
C ALA A 42 -2.69 9.91 -17.19
N TYR A 43 -3.52 9.07 -17.79
CA TYR A 43 -3.92 9.16 -19.20
C TYR A 43 -4.67 10.45 -19.50
N SER A 44 -5.63 10.81 -18.66
CA SER A 44 -6.41 12.05 -18.80
C SER A 44 -5.52 13.30 -18.76
N LEU A 45 -4.52 13.34 -17.85
CA LEU A 45 -3.54 14.44 -17.79
C LEU A 45 -2.67 14.51 -19.05
N ILE A 46 -2.31 13.37 -19.65
CA ILE A 46 -1.53 13.33 -20.89
C ILE A 46 -2.34 13.92 -22.06
N GLU A 47 -3.61 13.55 -22.18
CA GLU A 47 -4.47 13.94 -23.32
C GLU A 47 -4.99 15.37 -23.19
N THR A 48 -5.38 15.81 -21.97
CA THR A 48 -6.12 17.08 -21.79
C THR A 48 -5.48 18.05 -20.80
N GLY A 49 -4.45 17.65 -20.03
CA GLY A 49 -3.92 18.43 -18.92
C GLY A 49 -4.86 18.49 -17.72
N LYS A 50 -5.94 17.70 -17.70
CA LYS A 50 -6.97 17.69 -16.66
C LYS A 50 -7.21 16.26 -16.17
N ASP A 51 -7.68 16.11 -14.93
CA ASP A 51 -8.11 14.82 -14.39
C ASP A 51 -9.46 14.37 -14.99
N GLU A 52 -9.97 13.21 -14.55
CA GLU A 52 -11.27 12.68 -15.00
C GLU A 52 -12.45 13.61 -14.70
N HIS A 53 -12.31 14.53 -13.75
CA HIS A 53 -13.32 15.52 -13.37
C HIS A 53 -13.10 16.90 -13.99
N GLY A 54 -12.10 17.07 -14.86
CA GLY A 54 -11.81 18.33 -15.54
C GLY A 54 -10.95 19.33 -14.73
N VAL A 55 -10.38 18.92 -13.59
CA VAL A 55 -9.48 19.77 -12.78
C VAL A 55 -8.08 19.73 -13.38
N SER A 56 -7.50 20.92 -13.63
CA SER A 56 -6.18 21.05 -14.25
C SER A 56 -5.06 20.77 -13.24
N TRP A 57 -4.21 19.80 -13.53
CA TRP A 57 -3.01 19.41 -12.76
C TRP A 57 -3.21 19.37 -11.24
N PRO A 58 -4.20 18.63 -10.70
CA PRO A 58 -4.54 18.65 -9.28
C PRO A 58 -3.49 17.96 -8.42
N LEU A 59 -3.19 18.49 -7.24
CA LEU A 59 -2.32 17.84 -6.25
C LEU A 59 -3.04 16.72 -5.48
N HIS A 60 -4.36 16.79 -5.38
CA HIS A 60 -5.24 15.76 -4.84
C HIS A 60 -6.29 15.41 -5.89
N PHE A 61 -6.38 14.15 -6.23
CA PHE A 61 -7.37 13.66 -7.18
C PHE A 61 -8.63 13.24 -6.43
N LYS A 62 -9.76 13.72 -6.90
CA LYS A 62 -11.06 13.23 -6.44
C LYS A 62 -11.28 11.84 -7.00
N SER A 63 -11.34 10.85 -6.14
CA SER A 63 -11.53 9.45 -6.50
C SER A 63 -12.63 8.88 -5.63
N PHE A 64 -13.76 8.49 -6.25
CA PHE A 64 -14.90 7.86 -5.55
C PHE A 64 -15.48 8.72 -4.39
N GLY A 65 -15.45 10.05 -4.53
CA GLY A 65 -15.91 10.98 -3.50
C GLY A 65 -14.85 11.35 -2.45
N ASP A 66 -13.74 10.65 -2.41
CA ASP A 66 -12.58 10.95 -1.54
C ASP A 66 -11.46 11.65 -2.33
N TYR A 67 -10.56 12.33 -1.62
CA TYR A 67 -9.40 13.01 -2.21
C TYR A 67 -8.12 12.24 -1.90
N LYS A 68 -7.50 11.66 -2.94
CA LYS A 68 -6.24 10.92 -2.85
C LYS A 68 -5.04 11.82 -3.19
N PRO A 69 -3.88 11.64 -2.53
CA PRO A 69 -2.65 12.31 -2.94
C PRO A 69 -2.28 11.96 -4.38
N GLY A 70 -1.95 12.98 -5.20
CA GLY A 70 -1.73 12.80 -6.64
C GLY A 70 -0.36 12.30 -7.05
N GLY A 71 0.60 12.21 -6.12
CA GLY A 71 1.99 11.94 -6.48
C GLY A 71 2.20 10.65 -7.27
N TYR A 72 1.42 9.61 -6.99
CA TYR A 72 1.54 8.37 -7.76
C TYR A 72 1.03 8.52 -9.21
N VAL A 73 -0.04 9.28 -9.42
CA VAL A 73 -0.55 9.59 -10.77
C VAL A 73 0.55 10.24 -11.61
N TYR A 74 1.26 11.22 -11.04
CA TYR A 74 2.39 11.89 -11.71
C TYR A 74 3.55 10.94 -11.99
N LEU A 75 3.84 10.00 -11.10
CA LEU A 75 4.84 8.96 -11.34
C LEU A 75 4.43 8.01 -12.47
N ALA A 76 3.13 7.79 -12.69
CA ALA A 76 2.62 6.91 -13.73
C ALA A 76 2.63 7.56 -15.13
N ILE A 77 2.56 8.91 -15.23
CA ILE A 77 2.51 9.64 -16.52
C ILE A 77 3.57 9.17 -17.53
N PRO A 78 4.88 9.14 -17.23
CA PRO A 78 5.89 8.74 -18.22
C PRO A 78 5.70 7.30 -18.71
N PHE A 79 5.24 6.41 -17.87
CA PHE A 79 5.02 5.01 -18.23
C PHE A 79 3.74 4.83 -19.05
N VAL A 80 2.66 5.51 -18.69
CA VAL A 80 1.42 5.51 -19.47
C VAL A 80 1.65 6.15 -20.85
N LYS A 81 2.47 7.20 -20.93
CA LYS A 81 2.83 7.82 -22.20
C LYS A 81 3.62 6.88 -23.12
N ILE A 82 4.52 6.05 -22.57
CA ILE A 82 5.39 5.15 -23.34
C ILE A 82 4.67 3.83 -23.67
N PHE A 83 4.00 3.22 -22.71
CA PHE A 83 3.42 1.87 -22.81
C PHE A 83 1.90 1.89 -23.03
N GLY A 84 1.28 3.07 -23.18
CA GLY A 84 -0.15 3.24 -23.25
C GLY A 84 -0.85 2.99 -21.90
N LEU A 85 -2.17 3.18 -21.89
CA LEU A 85 -3.01 2.89 -20.70
C LEU A 85 -3.15 1.38 -20.56
N THR A 86 -2.26 0.78 -19.77
CA THR A 86 -2.18 -0.67 -19.50
C THR A 86 -1.87 -0.93 -18.03
N PRO A 87 -2.28 -2.08 -17.46
CA PRO A 87 -1.95 -2.43 -16.08
C PRO A 87 -0.44 -2.44 -15.81
N LEU A 88 0.36 -2.89 -16.79
CA LEU A 88 1.82 -2.84 -16.72
C LEU A 88 2.33 -1.41 -16.50
N ALA A 89 1.88 -0.46 -17.34
CA ALA A 89 2.31 0.94 -17.26
C ALA A 89 2.01 1.57 -15.90
N VAL A 90 0.85 1.26 -15.34
CA VAL A 90 0.43 1.79 -14.02
C VAL A 90 1.26 1.20 -12.88
N ARG A 91 1.74 -0.05 -12.98
CA ARG A 91 2.47 -0.76 -11.92
C ARG A 91 3.99 -0.56 -11.95
N LEU A 92 4.56 -0.22 -13.11
CA LEU A 92 6.01 -0.04 -13.27
C LEU A 92 6.64 0.98 -12.30
N PRO A 93 6.04 2.16 -12.00
CA PRO A 93 6.60 3.09 -11.03
C PRO A 93 6.86 2.43 -9.67
N ASN A 94 5.88 1.71 -9.14
CA ASN A 94 6.02 1.05 -7.85
C ASN A 94 7.02 -0.10 -7.88
N LEU A 95 7.05 -0.88 -8.95
CA LEU A 95 8.06 -1.93 -9.13
C LEU A 95 9.48 -1.34 -9.04
N ILE A 96 9.76 -0.27 -9.79
CA ILE A 96 11.09 0.37 -9.78
C ILE A 96 11.43 0.92 -8.39
N LEU A 97 10.49 1.62 -7.77
CA LEU A 97 10.67 2.18 -6.43
C LEU A 97 10.90 1.08 -5.38
N SER A 98 10.21 -0.05 -5.48
CA SER A 98 10.41 -1.19 -4.57
C SER A 98 11.81 -1.81 -4.69
N ILE A 99 12.38 -1.87 -5.91
CA ILE A 99 13.77 -2.30 -6.12
C ILE A 99 14.75 -1.28 -5.50
N LEU A 100 14.46 0.02 -5.67
CA LEU A 100 15.25 1.07 -5.02
C LEU A 100 15.18 0.96 -3.49
N THR A 101 14.03 0.59 -2.92
CA THR A 101 13.92 0.35 -1.47
C THR A 101 14.90 -0.72 -1.00
N ILE A 102 14.99 -1.85 -1.70
CA ILE A 102 15.94 -2.93 -1.38
C ILE A 102 17.39 -2.43 -1.47
N LEU A 103 17.73 -1.72 -2.54
CA LEU A 103 19.07 -1.16 -2.74
C LEU A 103 19.44 -0.13 -1.66
N PHE A 104 18.52 0.77 -1.32
CA PHE A 104 18.78 1.79 -0.32
C PHE A 104 18.77 1.23 1.10
N LEU A 105 17.98 0.20 1.37
CA LEU A 105 18.06 -0.52 2.64
C LEU A 105 19.41 -1.22 2.80
N TYR A 106 19.90 -1.91 1.77
CA TYR A 106 21.26 -2.46 1.78
C TYR A 106 22.30 -1.37 2.08
N LYS A 107 22.25 -0.23 1.36
CA LYS A 107 23.18 0.89 1.56
C LYS A 107 23.07 1.47 2.98
N LEU A 108 21.88 1.60 3.52
CA LEU A 108 21.62 2.10 4.87
C LEU A 108 22.24 1.18 5.92
N ILE A 109 21.97 -0.11 5.84
CA ILE A 109 22.50 -1.09 6.80
C ILE A 109 24.01 -1.18 6.70
N PHE A 110 24.59 -1.20 5.49
CA PHE A 110 26.03 -1.15 5.30
C PHE A 110 26.67 0.13 5.85
N LEU A 111 26.03 1.28 5.63
CA LEU A 111 26.49 2.58 6.15
C LEU A 111 26.55 2.58 7.68
N LEU A 112 25.56 1.98 8.34
CA LEU A 112 25.44 2.00 9.81
C LEU A 112 26.26 0.91 10.50
N SER A 113 26.27 -0.31 9.96
CA SER A 113 26.92 -1.48 10.59
C SER A 113 28.36 -1.71 10.13
N LYS A 114 28.74 -1.19 8.96
CA LYS A 114 30.00 -1.54 8.24
C LYS A 114 30.14 -3.04 7.96
N ASN A 115 29.05 -3.80 8.07
CA ASN A 115 29.02 -5.24 7.88
C ASN A 115 28.28 -5.60 6.58
N ASN A 116 29.04 -6.00 5.56
CA ASN A 116 28.46 -6.34 4.25
C ASN A 116 27.56 -7.58 4.30
N LYS A 117 27.89 -8.59 5.12
CA LYS A 117 27.08 -9.81 5.25
C LYS A 117 25.71 -9.49 5.83
N LEU A 118 25.66 -8.64 6.86
CA LEU A 118 24.41 -8.20 7.46
C LEU A 118 23.58 -7.36 6.49
N ALA A 119 24.19 -6.46 5.74
CA ALA A 119 23.53 -5.64 4.74
C ALA A 119 22.93 -6.49 3.60
N LEU A 120 23.68 -7.47 3.08
CA LEU A 120 23.18 -8.42 2.08
C LEU A 120 22.03 -9.27 2.63
N LEU A 121 22.17 -9.78 3.86
CA LEU A 121 21.13 -10.59 4.49
C LEU A 121 19.82 -9.78 4.68
N THR A 122 19.93 -8.52 5.12
CA THR A 122 18.76 -7.63 5.25
C THR A 122 18.08 -7.39 3.89
N ALA A 123 18.88 -7.14 2.84
CA ALA A 123 18.34 -6.99 1.50
C ALA A 123 17.67 -8.28 0.99
N THR A 124 18.22 -9.46 1.31
CA THR A 124 17.64 -10.76 0.96
C THR A 124 16.29 -10.98 1.67
N VAL A 125 16.23 -10.74 2.98
CA VAL A 125 14.98 -10.86 3.76
C VAL A 125 13.91 -9.94 3.19
N LEU A 126 14.22 -8.66 2.90
CA LEU A 126 13.25 -7.76 2.28
C LEU A 126 12.86 -8.19 0.85
N THR A 127 13.81 -8.72 0.07
CA THR A 127 13.56 -9.21 -1.30
C THR A 127 12.54 -10.35 -1.31
N LEU A 128 12.64 -11.26 -0.33
CA LEU A 128 11.80 -12.45 -0.20
C LEU A 128 10.60 -12.23 0.73
N SER A 129 10.46 -11.07 1.37
CA SER A 129 9.35 -10.78 2.27
C SER A 129 8.00 -10.87 1.56
N PRO A 130 7.04 -11.68 2.04
CA PRO A 130 5.70 -11.79 1.47
C PRO A 130 4.99 -10.45 1.46
N TRP A 131 5.11 -9.67 2.52
CA TRP A 131 4.53 -8.34 2.65
C TRP A 131 5.06 -7.38 1.59
N HIS A 132 6.40 -7.31 1.43
CA HIS A 132 7.00 -6.40 0.46
C HIS A 132 6.77 -6.83 -0.99
N ILE A 133 6.80 -8.15 -1.29
CA ILE A 133 6.50 -8.65 -2.64
C ILE A 133 5.06 -8.29 -3.02
N HIS A 134 4.11 -8.58 -2.15
CA HIS A 134 2.68 -8.32 -2.41
C HIS A 134 2.44 -6.85 -2.79
N PHE A 135 2.88 -5.91 -1.94
CA PHE A 135 2.65 -4.47 -2.18
C PHE A 135 3.58 -3.84 -3.22
N SER A 136 4.58 -4.56 -3.72
CA SER A 136 5.44 -4.08 -4.82
C SER A 136 4.95 -4.47 -6.21
N ARG A 137 3.91 -5.34 -6.33
CA ARG A 137 3.40 -5.88 -7.59
C ARG A 137 2.12 -5.23 -8.09
N GLY A 138 1.53 -4.30 -7.35
CA GLY A 138 0.41 -3.46 -7.74
C GLY A 138 0.79 -1.99 -7.72
N ALA A 139 -0.11 -1.11 -8.14
CA ALA A 139 0.09 0.34 -8.07
C ALA A 139 -0.22 0.88 -6.65
N TRP A 140 0.47 0.33 -5.65
CA TRP A 140 0.24 0.67 -4.25
C TRP A 140 1.05 1.91 -3.85
N GLU A 141 0.36 3.03 -3.64
CA GLU A 141 0.96 4.31 -3.24
C GLU A 141 1.73 4.20 -1.91
N SER A 142 1.29 3.32 -1.00
CA SER A 142 1.98 3.09 0.29
C SER A 142 3.40 2.55 0.11
N SER A 143 3.60 1.65 -0.85
CA SER A 143 4.91 1.08 -1.18
C SER A 143 5.82 2.13 -1.85
N ALA A 144 5.27 2.93 -2.75
CA ALA A 144 6.01 4.03 -3.36
C ALA A 144 6.43 5.09 -2.32
N ALA A 145 5.53 5.47 -1.40
CA ALA A 145 5.84 6.40 -0.32
C ALA A 145 6.93 5.86 0.63
N LEU A 146 6.86 4.55 0.97
CA LEU A 146 7.89 3.88 1.76
C LEU A 146 9.27 3.96 1.11
N SER A 147 9.35 3.83 -0.22
CA SER A 147 10.59 3.95 -0.96
C SER A 147 11.24 5.33 -0.76
N PHE A 148 10.46 6.41 -0.85
CA PHE A 148 10.96 7.76 -0.59
C PHE A 148 11.44 7.93 0.86
N ILE A 149 10.71 7.40 1.85
CA ILE A 149 11.12 7.43 3.26
C ILE A 149 12.46 6.73 3.46
N ILE A 150 12.67 5.55 2.87
CA ILE A 150 13.92 4.79 3.03
C ILE A 150 15.10 5.46 2.33
N ILE A 151 14.87 5.98 1.11
CA ILE A 151 15.90 6.74 0.39
C ILE A 151 16.29 7.99 1.21
N GLY A 152 15.32 8.75 1.70
CA GLY A 152 15.56 9.92 2.53
C GLY A 152 16.29 9.56 3.83
N THR A 153 15.88 8.49 4.53
CA THR A 153 16.56 8.00 5.74
C THR A 153 18.03 7.66 5.47
N TYR A 154 18.34 7.00 4.35
CA TYR A 154 19.74 6.76 3.95
C TYR A 154 20.50 8.07 3.81
N PHE A 155 19.94 9.06 3.13
CA PHE A 155 20.60 10.35 2.94
C PHE A 155 20.76 11.15 4.25
N PHE A 156 19.82 11.04 5.19
CA PHE A 156 20.01 11.58 6.52
C PHE A 156 21.25 11.02 7.21
N PHE A 157 21.36 9.68 7.30
CA PHE A 157 22.53 9.05 7.93
C PHE A 157 23.84 9.32 7.18
N LYS A 158 23.75 9.47 5.87
CA LYS A 158 24.89 9.83 5.02
C LYS A 158 25.33 11.28 5.29
N SER A 159 24.38 12.22 5.48
CA SER A 159 24.70 13.62 5.78
C SER A 159 25.51 13.79 7.06
N ILE A 160 25.23 12.96 8.07
CA ILE A 160 26.00 13.00 9.35
C ILE A 160 27.46 12.56 9.15
N LYS A 161 27.78 11.86 8.06
CA LYS A 161 29.13 11.32 7.79
C LYS A 161 29.90 12.12 6.74
N GLU A 162 29.22 12.62 5.72
CA GLU A 162 29.87 13.29 4.59
C GLU A 162 28.91 14.21 3.83
N LYS A 163 29.46 15.28 3.20
CA LYS A 163 28.72 16.20 2.31
C LYS A 163 27.37 16.62 2.92
N PHE A 164 27.40 17.22 4.11
CA PHE A 164 26.23 17.47 4.93
C PHE A 164 25.10 18.15 4.16
N LEU A 165 25.34 19.31 3.55
CA LEU A 165 24.33 20.10 2.86
C LEU A 165 23.59 19.32 1.76
N LEU A 166 24.34 18.66 0.86
CA LEU A 166 23.76 17.90 -0.25
C LEU A 166 22.91 16.72 0.26
N ASN A 167 23.47 15.92 1.16
CA ASN A 167 22.76 14.74 1.63
C ASN A 167 21.57 15.10 2.54
N PHE A 168 21.69 16.17 3.33
CA PHE A 168 20.57 16.64 4.14
C PHE A 168 19.44 17.23 3.28
N ASN A 169 19.78 17.92 2.20
CA ASN A 169 18.80 18.41 1.22
C ASN A 169 18.04 17.23 0.56
N LEU A 170 18.75 16.19 0.13
CA LEU A 170 18.13 14.98 -0.40
C LEU A 170 17.21 14.28 0.63
N PHE A 171 17.62 14.21 1.90
CA PHE A 171 16.74 13.73 2.96
C PHE A 171 15.42 14.50 3.01
N VAL A 172 15.50 15.83 3.09
CA VAL A 172 14.32 16.70 3.17
C VAL A 172 13.43 16.51 1.93
N VAL A 173 14.01 16.52 0.73
CA VAL A 173 13.25 16.36 -0.53
C VAL A 173 12.51 15.03 -0.54
N PHE A 174 13.18 13.91 -0.28
CA PHE A 174 12.53 12.60 -0.31
C PHE A 174 11.46 12.44 0.76
N TYR A 175 11.67 12.99 1.97
CA TYR A 175 10.64 12.96 3.01
C TYR A 175 9.41 13.79 2.61
N VAL A 176 9.60 14.98 2.07
CA VAL A 176 8.49 15.81 1.61
C VAL A 176 7.77 15.16 0.43
N LEU A 177 8.50 14.60 -0.54
CA LEU A 177 7.87 13.90 -1.67
C LEU A 177 7.01 12.71 -1.21
N SER A 178 7.37 12.01 -0.14
CA SER A 178 6.53 10.93 0.41
C SER A 178 5.14 11.40 0.83
N LEU A 179 4.99 12.67 1.26
CA LEU A 179 3.71 13.27 1.67
C LEU A 179 2.73 13.45 0.49
N TYR A 180 3.27 13.58 -0.72
CA TYR A 180 2.49 13.69 -1.95
C TYR A 180 2.00 12.35 -2.47
N ILE A 181 2.57 11.22 -1.97
CA ILE A 181 2.28 9.89 -2.52
C ILE A 181 1.16 9.19 -1.74
N TYR A 182 1.22 9.19 -0.40
CA TYR A 182 0.26 8.41 0.39
C TYR A 182 -0.08 9.06 1.72
N HIS A 183 -1.34 8.90 2.15
CA HIS A 183 -1.84 9.54 3.38
C HIS A 183 -1.08 9.12 4.65
N SER A 184 -0.76 7.83 4.85
CA SER A 184 -0.05 7.41 6.06
C SER A 184 1.36 8.00 6.16
N ALA A 185 2.00 8.31 5.04
CA ALA A 185 3.30 8.98 5.03
C ALA A 185 3.24 10.37 5.67
N ARG A 186 2.10 11.07 5.60
CA ARG A 186 1.89 12.38 6.23
C ARG A 186 1.99 12.36 7.76
N LEU A 187 1.85 11.18 8.37
CA LEU A 187 2.06 10.98 9.80
C LEU A 187 3.41 10.30 10.08
N ILE A 188 3.72 9.24 9.34
CA ILE A 188 4.92 8.42 9.58
C ILE A 188 6.20 9.21 9.28
N ALA A 189 6.30 9.89 8.14
CA ALA A 189 7.52 10.60 7.76
C ALA A 189 7.87 11.73 8.73
N PRO A 190 6.95 12.64 9.15
CA PRO A 190 7.25 13.64 10.17
C PRO A 190 7.67 13.04 11.52
N LEU A 191 7.03 11.95 11.98
CA LEU A 191 7.39 11.30 13.24
C LEU A 191 8.80 10.68 13.18
N LEU A 192 9.15 10.05 12.06
CA LEU A 192 10.50 9.53 11.83
C LEU A 192 11.52 10.67 11.72
N ALA A 193 11.19 11.76 11.02
CA ALA A 193 12.05 12.94 10.94
C ALA A 193 12.29 13.54 12.33
N LEU A 194 11.25 13.70 13.14
CA LEU A 194 11.34 14.16 14.51
C LEU A 194 12.25 13.25 15.34
N THR A 195 12.09 11.94 15.22
CA THR A 195 12.95 10.96 15.88
C THR A 195 14.43 11.16 15.50
N LEU A 196 14.72 11.33 14.21
CA LEU A 196 16.07 11.58 13.72
C LEU A 196 16.62 12.92 14.25
N VAL A 197 15.80 13.97 14.25
CA VAL A 197 16.18 15.29 14.80
C VAL A 197 16.54 15.18 16.29
N VAL A 198 15.70 14.53 17.08
CA VAL A 198 15.95 14.34 18.52
C VAL A 198 17.23 13.54 18.76
N LEU A 199 17.41 12.40 18.09
CA LEU A 199 18.57 11.53 18.28
C LEU A 199 19.90 12.17 17.84
N TYR A 200 19.86 13.03 16.82
CA TYR A 200 21.04 13.65 16.23
C TYR A 200 21.11 15.15 16.46
N PHE A 201 20.34 15.69 17.41
CA PHE A 201 20.22 17.11 17.72
C PHE A 201 21.58 17.83 17.84
N LYS A 202 22.52 17.26 18.62
CA LYS A 202 23.88 17.81 18.78
C LYS A 202 24.66 17.92 17.46
N ASN A 203 24.43 16.98 16.53
CA ASN A 203 25.05 17.02 15.22
C ASN A 203 24.41 18.07 14.30
N LEU A 204 23.09 18.25 14.43
CA LEU A 204 22.33 19.19 13.63
C LEU A 204 22.63 20.63 14.04
N ILE A 205 22.68 20.95 15.35
CA ILE A 205 23.03 22.28 15.82
C ILE A 205 24.41 22.75 15.32
N LYS A 206 25.39 21.85 15.28
CA LYS A 206 26.73 22.19 14.77
C LYS A 206 26.72 22.61 13.29
N ASN A 207 25.68 22.21 12.55
CA ASN A 207 25.50 22.51 11.13
C ASN A 207 24.31 23.43 10.89
N LEU A 208 23.82 24.14 11.88
CA LEU A 208 22.61 24.96 11.83
C LEU A 208 22.54 25.88 10.59
N PRO A 209 23.60 26.65 10.23
CA PRO A 209 23.55 27.50 9.05
C PRO A 209 23.30 26.72 7.75
N GLN A 210 23.78 25.46 7.67
CA GLN A 210 23.58 24.60 6.50
C GLN A 210 22.21 23.91 6.47
N ILE A 211 21.51 23.85 7.61
CA ILE A 211 20.17 23.23 7.73
C ILE A 211 19.07 24.20 7.30
N LEU A 212 19.25 25.50 7.52
CA LEU A 212 18.21 26.50 7.26
C LEU A 212 17.72 26.46 5.81
N ILE A 213 18.61 26.39 4.86
CA ILE A 213 18.25 26.36 3.42
C ILE A 213 17.45 25.09 3.07
N PRO A 214 17.90 23.85 3.38
CA PRO A 214 17.12 22.64 3.14
C PRO A 214 15.75 22.62 3.85
N VAL A 215 15.69 23.10 5.09
CA VAL A 215 14.43 23.14 5.85
C VAL A 215 13.47 24.15 5.24
N LEU A 216 13.93 25.36 4.90
CA LEU A 216 13.10 26.36 4.23
C LEU A 216 12.60 25.84 2.88
N PHE A 217 13.49 25.23 2.09
CA PHE A 217 13.11 24.59 0.83
C PHE A 217 12.09 23.47 1.05
N GLY A 218 12.27 22.63 2.08
CA GLY A 218 11.33 21.57 2.44
C GLY A 218 9.97 22.12 2.86
N VAL A 219 9.91 23.19 3.64
CA VAL A 219 8.66 23.88 4.00
C VAL A 219 7.98 24.41 2.74
N LEU A 220 8.69 25.12 1.88
CA LEU A 220 8.14 25.64 0.64
C LEU A 220 7.59 24.50 -0.25
N LEU A 221 8.31 23.39 -0.34
CA LEU A 221 7.89 22.22 -1.10
C LEU A 221 6.67 21.52 -0.45
N ALA A 222 6.50 21.57 0.87
CA ALA A 222 5.36 20.98 1.58
C ALA A 222 4.11 21.86 1.57
N LEU A 223 4.23 23.18 1.39
CA LEU A 223 3.09 24.12 1.40
C LEU A 223 1.95 23.69 0.43
N PRO A 224 2.21 23.38 -0.85
CA PRO A 224 1.13 23.06 -1.78
C PRO A 224 0.31 21.85 -1.33
N VAL A 225 0.95 20.77 -0.86
CA VAL A 225 0.23 19.57 -0.40
C VAL A 225 -0.55 19.85 0.89
N THR A 226 -0.02 20.72 1.76
CA THR A 226 -0.68 21.12 3.01
C THR A 226 -1.91 21.96 2.73
N PHE A 227 -1.80 23.00 1.90
CA PHE A 227 -2.95 23.82 1.50
C PHE A 227 -4.01 23.01 0.76
N SER A 228 -3.60 22.17 -0.17
CA SER A 228 -4.54 21.32 -0.90
C SER A 228 -5.25 20.33 0.03
N PHE A 229 -4.57 19.78 1.03
CA PHE A 229 -5.18 18.91 2.04
C PHE A 229 -6.23 19.64 2.89
N LEU A 230 -5.92 20.86 3.32
CA LEU A 230 -6.85 21.66 4.14
C LEU A 230 -8.09 22.09 3.36
N ASN A 231 -7.93 22.47 2.08
CA ASN A 231 -9.02 22.99 1.26
C ASN A 231 -9.87 21.90 0.62
N ASN A 232 -9.33 20.73 0.33
CA ASN A 232 -10.01 19.65 -0.40
C ASN A 232 -10.61 18.57 0.51
N GLY A 233 -11.04 18.93 1.72
CA GLY A 233 -11.77 18.00 2.58
C GLY A 233 -10.93 16.90 3.23
N GLY A 234 -9.63 17.13 3.44
CA GLY A 234 -8.80 16.19 4.22
C GLY A 234 -9.35 15.88 5.60
N THR A 235 -10.11 16.82 6.18
CA THR A 235 -10.87 16.62 7.43
C THR A 235 -12.07 15.69 7.25
N ALA A 236 -12.74 15.69 6.08
CA ALA A 236 -13.84 14.80 5.78
C ALA A 236 -13.41 13.33 5.77
N ARG A 237 -12.21 13.04 5.20
CA ARG A 237 -11.63 11.69 5.24
C ARG A 237 -11.35 11.22 6.67
N ILE A 238 -10.87 12.09 7.56
CA ILE A 238 -10.66 11.74 8.97
C ILE A 238 -12.01 11.36 9.62
N GLY A 239 -13.09 12.04 9.26
CA GLY A 239 -14.46 11.70 9.70
C GLY A 239 -14.98 10.37 9.15
N GLY A 240 -14.67 10.02 7.88
CA GLY A 240 -15.17 8.81 7.23
C GLY A 240 -14.40 7.53 7.57
N VAL A 241 -13.06 7.60 7.67
CA VAL A 241 -12.21 6.41 7.90
C VAL A 241 -11.40 6.45 9.19
N GLY A 242 -11.46 7.54 9.94
CA GLY A 242 -10.74 7.70 11.21
C GLY A 242 -11.32 6.86 12.34
N LEU A 243 -10.60 6.80 13.45
CA LEU A 243 -11.03 6.08 14.66
C LEU A 243 -12.41 6.52 15.17
N THR A 244 -12.75 7.79 14.97
CA THR A 244 -14.04 8.37 15.39
C THR A 244 -15.22 8.04 14.47
N ALA A 245 -14.97 7.48 13.29
CA ALA A 245 -16.01 6.92 12.42
C ALA A 245 -16.61 5.63 13.02
N ASP A 246 -15.85 4.94 13.88
CA ASP A 246 -16.31 3.77 14.62
C ASP A 246 -17.29 4.20 15.74
N GLN A 247 -18.57 3.86 15.60
CA GLN A 247 -19.60 4.16 16.60
C GLN A 247 -19.58 3.19 17.79
N GLY A 248 -18.83 2.09 17.72
CA GLY A 248 -18.74 1.08 18.78
C GLY A 248 -18.41 1.65 20.15
N PRO A 249 -17.34 2.47 20.31
CA PRO A 249 -17.00 3.09 21.58
C PRO A 249 -18.08 4.00 22.15
N ILE A 250 -18.83 4.74 21.29
CA ILE A 250 -19.94 5.60 21.73
C ILE A 250 -21.11 4.76 22.21
N ASN A 251 -21.51 3.75 21.42
CA ASN A 251 -22.62 2.86 21.78
C ASN A 251 -22.34 2.13 23.09
N ARG A 252 -21.10 1.61 23.26
CA ARG A 252 -20.69 0.96 24.50
C ARG A 252 -20.64 1.95 25.68
N ALA A 253 -20.19 3.18 25.48
CA ALA A 253 -20.23 4.19 26.54
C ALA A 253 -21.67 4.45 27.01
N ASN A 254 -22.60 4.61 26.07
CA ASN A 254 -24.01 4.85 26.38
C ASN A 254 -24.65 3.64 27.07
N GLU A 255 -24.36 2.42 26.61
CA GLU A 255 -24.81 1.18 27.24
C GLU A 255 -24.34 1.09 28.70
N LEU A 256 -23.05 1.26 28.95
CA LEU A 256 -22.46 1.19 30.29
C LEU A 256 -22.99 2.28 31.22
N ILE A 257 -23.21 3.50 30.71
CA ILE A 257 -23.82 4.60 31.47
C ILE A 257 -25.27 4.28 31.84
N ASN A 258 -26.04 3.66 30.93
CA ASN A 258 -27.42 3.28 31.17
C ASN A 258 -27.60 2.14 32.19
N HIS A 259 -26.61 1.23 32.30
CA HIS A 259 -26.62 0.16 33.29
C HIS A 259 -26.45 0.67 34.74
N HIS A 260 -25.96 1.88 34.93
CA HIS A 260 -25.75 2.47 36.23
C HIS A 260 -26.89 3.42 36.62
N ASN A 261 -27.88 2.94 37.33
CA ASN A 261 -28.97 3.75 37.87
C ASN A 261 -28.42 4.85 38.80
N ASN A 262 -28.35 6.12 38.26
CA ASN A 262 -28.23 7.37 39.02
C ASN A 262 -26.89 7.84 39.61
N VAL A 263 -25.74 7.22 39.39
CA VAL A 263 -24.44 7.79 39.84
C VAL A 263 -23.77 8.56 38.68
N LYS A 264 -24.29 9.74 38.37
CA LYS A 264 -23.95 10.51 37.15
C LYS A 264 -22.46 10.88 37.00
N LEU A 265 -21.76 11.19 38.10
CA LEU A 265 -20.37 11.69 38.02
C LEU A 265 -19.38 10.54 37.74
N ILE A 266 -19.45 9.46 38.53
CA ILE A 266 -18.58 8.29 38.42
C ILE A 266 -18.73 7.66 37.05
N ASN A 267 -19.99 7.49 36.57
CA ASN A 267 -20.27 6.89 35.27
C ASN A 267 -19.72 7.71 34.09
N ARG A 268 -19.82 9.05 34.14
CA ARG A 268 -19.24 9.92 33.12
C ARG A 268 -17.72 9.92 33.08
N VAL A 269 -17.08 9.68 34.21
CA VAL A 269 -15.61 9.58 34.29
C VAL A 269 -15.16 8.20 33.86
N MET A 270 -15.77 7.12 34.40
CA MET A 270 -15.33 5.73 34.12
C MET A 270 -15.72 5.25 32.71
N HIS A 271 -16.89 5.66 32.22
CA HIS A 271 -17.42 5.25 30.91
C HIS A 271 -17.36 6.40 29.89
N ASN A 272 -16.35 7.25 30.00
CA ASN A 272 -16.13 8.34 29.07
C ASN A 272 -15.80 7.81 27.69
N LYS A 273 -16.53 8.28 26.66
CA LYS A 273 -16.27 7.90 25.26
C LYS A 273 -14.83 8.10 24.83
N ARG A 274 -14.14 9.14 25.36
CA ARG A 274 -12.71 9.40 25.05
C ARG A 274 -11.81 8.29 25.57
N LEU A 275 -12.08 7.76 26.76
CA LEU A 275 -11.35 6.63 27.34
C LEU A 275 -11.58 5.36 26.52
N LEU A 276 -12.84 5.10 26.10
CA LEU A 276 -13.16 3.95 25.26
C LEU A 276 -12.53 4.05 23.87
N TYR A 277 -12.44 5.24 23.28
CA TYR A 277 -11.66 5.45 22.05
C TYR A 277 -10.16 5.21 22.26
N LEU A 278 -9.60 5.63 23.39
CA LEU A 278 -8.19 5.36 23.71
C LEU A 278 -7.92 3.86 23.87
N ILE A 279 -8.82 3.14 24.54
CA ILE A 279 -8.74 1.67 24.66
C ILE A 279 -8.85 1.00 23.28
N SER A 280 -9.83 1.41 22.46
CA SER A 280 -10.01 0.91 21.10
C SER A 280 -8.76 1.18 20.25
N TRP A 281 -8.18 2.38 20.34
CA TRP A 281 -6.91 2.69 19.68
C TRP A 281 -5.77 1.78 20.15
N GLY A 282 -5.64 1.56 21.46
CA GLY A 282 -4.62 0.65 22.01
C GLY A 282 -4.77 -0.78 21.50
N GLN A 283 -6.00 -1.30 21.44
CA GLN A 283 -6.29 -2.62 20.86
C GLN A 283 -5.94 -2.68 19.37
N LYS A 284 -6.35 -1.68 18.60
CA LYS A 284 -6.03 -1.56 17.17
C LYS A 284 -4.52 -1.40 16.92
N TYR A 285 -3.82 -0.70 17.80
CA TYR A 285 -2.36 -0.55 17.72
C TYR A 285 -1.65 -1.89 17.99
N THR A 286 -2.00 -2.56 19.09
CA THR A 286 -1.37 -3.83 19.47
C THR A 286 -1.70 -4.96 18.52
N SER A 287 -2.86 -4.94 17.85
CA SER A 287 -3.24 -5.95 16.85
C SER A 287 -2.27 -6.05 15.65
N HIS A 288 -1.49 -5.01 15.36
CA HIS A 288 -0.44 -5.09 14.34
C HIS A 288 0.76 -5.97 14.74
N PHE A 289 0.89 -6.27 16.03
CA PHE A 289 1.92 -7.17 16.58
C PHE A 289 1.36 -8.56 16.92
N ASP A 290 0.08 -8.81 16.65
CA ASP A 290 -0.54 -10.10 16.83
C ASP A 290 0.07 -11.14 15.89
N LEU A 291 0.32 -12.34 16.41
CA LEU A 291 0.85 -13.46 15.63
C LEU A 291 -0.10 -13.84 14.47
N ASN A 292 -1.41 -13.71 14.68
CA ASN A 292 -2.38 -13.98 13.63
C ASN A 292 -2.19 -13.04 12.43
N PHE A 293 -2.03 -11.74 12.69
CA PHE A 293 -1.76 -10.76 11.64
C PHE A 293 -0.37 -10.96 11.03
N LEU A 294 0.66 -11.15 11.86
CA LEU A 294 2.03 -11.21 11.36
C LEU A 294 2.35 -12.52 10.65
N THR A 295 1.84 -13.69 11.10
CA THR A 295 2.36 -14.98 10.64
C THR A 295 1.33 -15.96 10.08
N ILE A 296 0.01 -15.79 10.39
CA ILE A 296 -1.00 -16.82 10.07
C ILE A 296 -1.97 -16.33 8.97
N ASN A 297 -2.85 -15.38 9.31
CA ASN A 297 -3.95 -14.98 8.42
C ASN A 297 -3.74 -13.63 7.72
N GLY A 298 -2.82 -12.79 8.23
CA GLY A 298 -2.57 -11.46 7.66
C GLY A 298 -3.72 -10.47 7.84
N ASP A 299 -3.90 -9.60 6.85
CA ASP A 299 -4.95 -8.58 6.83
C ASP A 299 -6.34 -9.22 6.64
N GLU A 300 -7.40 -8.57 7.12
CA GLU A 300 -8.78 -9.00 6.86
C GLU A 300 -9.20 -8.73 5.42
N VAL A 301 -8.67 -7.67 4.80
CA VAL A 301 -9.00 -7.29 3.43
C VAL A 301 -8.35 -8.24 2.43
N PRO A 302 -9.12 -8.97 1.58
CA PRO A 302 -8.57 -9.95 0.66
C PRO A 302 -7.53 -9.40 -0.32
N ARG A 303 -7.65 -8.14 -0.74
CA ARG A 303 -6.66 -7.47 -1.60
C ARG A 303 -5.33 -7.17 -0.90
N SER A 304 -5.30 -7.18 0.42
CA SER A 304 -4.13 -6.79 1.24
C SER A 304 -3.37 -7.99 1.82
N LYS A 305 -3.72 -9.21 1.43
CA LYS A 305 -3.07 -10.45 1.90
C LYS A 305 -2.98 -11.49 0.80
N VAL A 306 -2.10 -12.45 1.00
CA VAL A 306 -2.09 -13.72 0.25
C VAL A 306 -2.88 -14.76 1.06
N PRO A 307 -3.63 -15.69 0.44
CA PRO A 307 -4.38 -16.70 1.16
C PRO A 307 -3.53 -17.47 2.18
N GLU A 308 -4.06 -17.64 3.39
CA GLU A 308 -3.47 -18.49 4.43
C GLU A 308 -2.03 -18.12 4.79
N MET A 309 -1.69 -16.81 4.73
CA MET A 309 -0.36 -16.31 5.02
C MET A 309 -0.42 -14.95 5.71
N GLY A 310 0.47 -14.77 6.70
CA GLY A 310 0.70 -13.51 7.38
C GLY A 310 1.65 -12.58 6.60
N GLN A 311 2.12 -11.54 7.28
CA GLN A 311 2.98 -10.50 6.72
C GLN A 311 4.47 -10.91 6.70
N ILE A 312 4.85 -11.88 7.54
CA ILE A 312 6.17 -12.50 7.59
C ILE A 312 6.00 -14.03 7.58
N TYR A 313 7.04 -14.76 7.19
CA TYR A 313 7.02 -16.21 7.27
C TYR A 313 7.05 -16.69 8.72
N LEU A 314 6.32 -17.76 9.04
CA LEU A 314 6.30 -18.33 10.38
C LEU A 314 7.71 -18.70 10.88
N ILE A 315 8.57 -19.19 9.98
CA ILE A 315 9.98 -19.50 10.29
C ILE A 315 10.79 -18.25 10.71
N GLU A 316 10.34 -17.04 10.37
CA GLU A 316 11.05 -15.82 10.72
C GLU A 316 10.79 -15.36 12.16
N LEU A 317 9.75 -15.87 12.81
CA LEU A 317 9.38 -15.46 14.16
C LEU A 317 10.49 -15.70 15.21
N PRO A 318 11.13 -16.89 15.29
CA PRO A 318 12.26 -17.09 16.20
C PRO A 318 13.43 -16.13 15.93
N PHE A 319 13.70 -15.84 14.64
CA PHE A 319 14.75 -14.91 14.26
C PHE A 319 14.38 -13.46 14.58
N LEU A 320 13.12 -13.07 14.49
CA LEU A 320 12.65 -11.76 14.94
C LEU A 320 12.95 -11.57 16.44
N LEU A 321 12.63 -12.54 17.28
CA LEU A 321 12.92 -12.49 18.72
C LEU A 321 14.44 -12.44 19.00
N LEU A 322 15.22 -13.30 18.34
CA LEU A 322 16.69 -13.30 18.44
C LEU A 322 17.28 -11.96 17.95
N GLY A 323 16.70 -11.37 16.94
CA GLY A 323 17.11 -10.09 16.38
C GLY A 323 16.88 -8.93 17.34
N ILE A 324 15.76 -8.91 18.07
CA ILE A 324 15.51 -7.94 19.12
C ILE A 324 16.57 -8.07 20.23
N ILE A 325 16.82 -9.30 20.72
CA ILE A 325 17.81 -9.58 21.76
C ILE A 325 19.21 -9.11 21.29
N PHE A 326 19.58 -9.45 20.05
CA PHE A 326 20.87 -9.09 19.49
C PHE A 326 21.00 -7.59 19.26
N LEU A 327 19.96 -6.91 18.76
CA LEU A 327 19.97 -5.46 18.60
C LEU A 327 20.26 -4.75 19.94
N LEU A 328 19.67 -5.21 21.03
CA LEU A 328 19.89 -4.61 22.36
C LEU A 328 21.31 -4.86 22.88
N LYS A 329 21.83 -6.08 22.76
CA LYS A 329 23.14 -6.50 23.30
C LYS A 329 24.33 -6.11 22.44
N SER A 330 24.17 -6.10 21.11
CA SER A 330 25.28 -5.97 20.15
C SER A 330 25.85 -4.55 20.08
N THR A 331 27.12 -4.43 19.75
CA THR A 331 27.81 -3.16 19.48
C THR A 331 27.92 -2.82 17.98
N ILE A 332 27.31 -3.64 17.11
CA ILE A 332 27.32 -3.43 15.64
C ILE A 332 26.71 -2.09 15.26
N TYR A 333 25.66 -1.68 15.96
CA TYR A 333 25.05 -0.37 15.77
C TYR A 333 25.33 0.56 16.95
N HIS A 334 25.54 1.84 16.66
CA HIS A 334 25.52 2.86 17.69
C HIS A 334 24.15 2.93 18.36
N LEU A 335 24.10 3.32 19.64
CA LEU A 335 22.88 3.39 20.43
C LEU A 335 21.76 4.19 19.72
N ARG A 336 22.11 5.32 19.10
CA ARG A 336 21.13 6.15 18.36
C ARG A 336 20.46 5.41 17.20
N SER A 337 21.23 4.59 16.47
CA SER A 337 20.68 3.79 15.37
C SER A 337 19.77 2.68 15.88
N LYS A 338 20.10 2.07 17.02
CA LYS A 338 19.23 1.07 17.68
C LYS A 338 17.90 1.68 18.08
N ILE A 339 17.95 2.84 18.75
CA ILE A 339 16.75 3.58 19.16
C ILE A 339 15.92 3.95 17.94
N PHE A 340 16.56 4.40 16.85
CA PHE A 340 15.84 4.71 15.61
C PHE A 340 15.11 3.50 15.03
N PHE A 341 15.70 2.32 14.98
CA PHE A 341 15.04 1.12 14.44
C PHE A 341 13.87 0.67 15.31
N ILE A 342 14.00 0.76 16.65
CA ILE A 342 12.90 0.49 17.57
C ILE A 342 11.78 1.53 17.42
N ALA A 343 12.14 2.81 17.36
CA ALA A 343 11.17 3.88 17.13
C ALA A 343 10.46 3.72 15.79
N PHE A 344 11.17 3.31 14.73
CA PHE A 344 10.56 3.04 13.44
C PHE A 344 9.52 1.93 13.53
N LEU A 345 9.85 0.81 14.20
CA LEU A 345 8.90 -0.29 14.43
C LEU A 345 7.64 0.17 15.16
N LEU A 346 7.80 1.01 16.18
CA LEU A 346 6.68 1.51 16.99
C LEU A 346 5.88 2.63 16.29
N ILE A 347 6.50 3.45 15.45
CA ILE A 347 5.82 4.52 14.70
C ILE A 347 5.02 3.96 13.51
N ALA A 348 5.53 2.92 12.86
CA ALA A 348 4.97 2.40 11.62
C ALA A 348 3.48 2.02 11.67
N PRO A 349 2.93 1.39 12.73
CA PRO A 349 1.51 1.05 12.80
C PRO A 349 0.60 2.22 13.24
N ILE A 350 1.15 3.37 13.69
CA ILE A 350 0.34 4.47 14.24
C ILE A 350 -0.71 4.96 13.24
N ALA A 351 -0.31 5.19 11.98
CA ALA A 351 -1.25 5.68 10.97
C ALA A 351 -2.40 4.69 10.69
N SER A 352 -2.12 3.39 10.74
CA SER A 352 -3.12 2.34 10.59
C SER A 352 -4.05 2.25 11.79
N SER A 353 -3.50 2.27 13.01
CA SER A 353 -4.27 2.15 14.24
C SER A 353 -5.25 3.30 14.50
N LEU A 354 -5.03 4.46 13.87
CA LEU A 354 -5.93 5.63 13.90
C LEU A 354 -7.10 5.51 12.92
N THR A 355 -7.26 4.39 12.21
CA THR A 355 -8.39 4.12 11.34
C THR A 355 -9.33 3.08 11.96
N TYR A 356 -10.60 3.06 11.50
CA TYR A 356 -11.56 2.08 12.03
C TYR A 356 -11.21 0.65 11.61
N GLN A 357 -10.64 0.45 10.42
CA GLN A 357 -10.12 -0.83 9.93
C GLN A 357 -8.65 -1.01 10.31
N ALA A 358 -8.38 -1.67 11.41
CA ALA A 358 -7.04 -2.03 11.88
C ALA A 358 -7.08 -3.41 12.55
N PRO A 359 -6.05 -4.26 12.35
CA PRO A 359 -4.80 -3.95 11.66
C PRO A 359 -4.94 -3.85 10.14
N SER A 360 -4.10 -3.04 9.47
CA SER A 360 -4.09 -2.95 8.01
C SER A 360 -2.68 -3.08 7.45
N ALA A 361 -2.47 -4.10 6.64
CA ALA A 361 -1.18 -4.37 6.00
C ALA A 361 -0.77 -3.25 5.02
N LEU A 362 -1.74 -2.65 4.34
CA LEU A 362 -1.50 -1.53 3.44
C LEU A 362 -1.02 -0.27 4.19
N ARG A 363 -1.72 0.10 5.28
CA ARG A 363 -1.42 1.33 6.01
C ARG A 363 -0.22 1.21 6.94
N ALA A 364 0.08 -0.01 7.41
CA ALA A 364 1.23 -0.32 8.27
C ALA A 364 2.42 -0.91 7.49
N LEU A 365 2.44 -0.84 6.16
CA LEU A 365 3.48 -1.43 5.31
C LEU A 365 4.89 -1.03 5.73
N SER A 366 5.07 0.18 6.27
CA SER A 366 6.38 0.65 6.74
C SER A 366 7.00 -0.20 7.86
N MET A 367 6.21 -1.05 8.56
CA MET A 367 6.72 -2.05 9.52
C MET A 367 7.66 -3.07 8.86
N VAL A 368 7.49 -3.35 7.57
CA VAL A 368 8.30 -4.34 6.85
C VAL A 368 9.80 -4.05 6.92
N ILE A 369 10.17 -2.78 7.02
CA ILE A 369 11.58 -2.37 7.08
C ILE A 369 12.24 -2.74 8.43
N PRO A 370 11.77 -2.27 9.59
CA PRO A 370 12.36 -2.65 10.88
C PRO A 370 12.21 -4.16 11.15
N LEU A 371 11.12 -4.81 10.71
CA LEU A 371 10.99 -6.26 10.81
C LEU A 371 12.06 -6.99 9.99
N SER A 372 12.29 -6.61 8.73
CA SER A 372 13.36 -7.21 7.91
C SER A 372 14.75 -7.02 8.51
N ILE A 373 15.01 -5.86 9.11
CA ILE A 373 16.28 -5.59 9.82
C ILE A 373 16.43 -6.53 11.03
N LEU A 374 15.39 -6.66 11.84
CA LEU A 374 15.40 -7.49 13.04
C LEU A 374 15.53 -8.98 12.69
N ILE A 375 14.77 -9.46 11.70
CA ILE A 375 14.87 -10.85 11.22
C ILE A 375 16.29 -11.13 10.71
N ALA A 376 16.86 -10.25 9.89
CA ALA A 376 18.21 -10.40 9.39
C ALA A 376 19.26 -10.40 10.52
N LEU A 377 19.09 -9.55 11.53
CA LEU A 377 19.93 -9.54 12.73
C LEU A 377 19.84 -10.87 13.49
N GLY A 378 18.64 -11.41 13.64
CA GLY A 378 18.44 -12.69 14.32
C GLY A 378 19.05 -13.86 13.58
N ILE A 379 18.89 -13.91 12.25
CA ILE A 379 19.54 -14.93 11.41
C ILE A 379 21.06 -14.78 11.52
N TYR A 380 21.60 -13.56 11.40
CA TYR A 380 23.03 -13.29 11.54
C TYR A 380 23.55 -13.76 12.91
N TYR A 381 22.84 -13.44 13.98
CA TYR A 381 23.19 -13.82 15.34
C TYR A 381 23.12 -15.35 15.55
N PHE A 382 22.07 -16.00 15.08
CA PHE A 382 21.91 -17.45 15.14
C PHE A 382 23.09 -18.19 14.52
N PHE A 383 23.49 -17.80 13.29
CA PHE A 383 24.62 -18.44 12.63
C PHE A 383 25.97 -18.15 13.32
N SER A 384 26.09 -17.09 14.10
CA SER A 384 27.31 -16.77 14.86
C SER A 384 27.60 -17.72 16.01
N PHE A 385 26.61 -18.50 16.47
CA PHE A 385 26.81 -19.53 17.51
C PHE A 385 27.62 -20.73 17.03
N PHE A 386 27.63 -21.01 15.72
CA PHE A 386 28.25 -22.20 15.17
C PHE A 386 29.68 -21.91 14.70
N LYS A 387 30.66 -22.31 15.53
CA LYS A 387 32.11 -22.15 15.23
C LYS A 387 32.65 -23.28 14.34
N ASN A 388 32.08 -24.49 14.46
CA ASN A 388 32.48 -25.64 13.64
C ASN A 388 31.91 -25.48 12.21
N LYS A 389 32.85 -25.48 11.21
CA LYS A 389 32.49 -25.25 9.79
C LYS A 389 31.54 -26.32 9.23
N ASN A 390 31.69 -27.58 9.66
CA ASN A 390 30.83 -28.67 9.18
C ASN A 390 29.41 -28.54 9.73
N ILE A 391 29.26 -28.25 11.03
CA ILE A 391 27.98 -27.98 11.66
C ILE A 391 27.32 -26.75 11.02
N LEU A 392 28.10 -25.69 10.84
CA LEU A 392 27.60 -24.48 10.18
C LEU A 392 27.07 -24.77 8.77
N LYS A 393 27.81 -25.58 7.97
CA LYS A 393 27.38 -25.99 6.63
C LYS A 393 26.07 -26.78 6.67
N VAL A 394 25.93 -27.77 7.54
CA VAL A 394 24.72 -28.58 7.67
C VAL A 394 23.52 -27.73 8.09
N ILE A 395 23.68 -26.89 9.12
CA ILE A 395 22.60 -26.00 9.61
C ILE A 395 22.22 -24.99 8.53
N SER A 396 23.18 -24.45 7.75
CA SER A 396 22.90 -23.54 6.65
C SER A 396 22.08 -24.23 5.53
N ILE A 397 22.40 -25.48 5.21
CA ILE A 397 21.63 -26.26 4.22
C ILE A 397 20.19 -26.49 4.73
N ILE A 398 20.04 -26.93 5.99
CA ILE A 398 18.71 -27.13 6.59
C ILE A 398 17.91 -25.82 6.58
N PHE A 399 18.53 -24.71 7.00
CA PHE A 399 17.89 -23.40 6.98
C PHE A 399 17.45 -23.00 5.58
N ILE A 400 18.29 -23.17 4.55
CA ILE A 400 17.96 -22.84 3.16
C ILE A 400 16.79 -23.70 2.65
N ILE A 401 16.76 -24.99 2.99
CA ILE A 401 15.66 -25.89 2.60
C ILE A 401 14.36 -25.45 3.26
N VAL A 402 14.38 -25.23 4.58
CA VAL A 402 13.17 -24.85 5.32
C VAL A 402 12.68 -23.46 4.92
N TYR A 403 13.58 -22.48 4.84
CA TYR A 403 13.20 -21.13 4.40
C TYR A 403 12.70 -21.13 2.95
N GLY A 404 13.38 -21.92 2.08
CA GLY A 404 12.99 -22.14 0.69
C GLY A 404 11.59 -22.75 0.55
N TYR A 405 11.19 -23.66 1.46
CA TYR A 405 9.83 -24.18 1.52
C TYR A 405 8.79 -23.07 1.75
N PHE A 406 9.01 -22.19 2.73
CA PHE A 406 8.08 -21.08 2.99
C PHE A 406 7.99 -20.09 1.82
N VAL A 407 9.12 -19.80 1.18
CA VAL A 407 9.16 -18.96 -0.02
C VAL A 407 8.42 -19.62 -1.18
N SER A 408 8.62 -20.93 -1.40
CA SER A 408 7.91 -21.69 -2.44
C SER A 408 6.41 -21.76 -2.17
N TYR A 409 6.02 -21.97 -0.91
CA TYR A 409 4.62 -21.93 -0.49
C TYR A 409 3.98 -20.56 -0.77
N TYR A 410 4.69 -19.46 -0.48
CA TYR A 410 4.21 -18.13 -0.84
C TYR A 410 3.98 -17.99 -2.35
N PHE A 411 4.91 -18.47 -3.18
CA PHE A 411 4.74 -18.37 -4.63
C PHE A 411 3.59 -19.23 -5.14
N ASP A 412 3.41 -20.42 -4.61
CA ASP A 412 2.25 -21.26 -4.90
C ASP A 412 0.94 -20.56 -4.52
N ALA A 413 0.85 -20.07 -3.28
CA ALA A 413 -0.30 -19.33 -2.79
C ALA A 413 -0.59 -18.07 -3.62
N TYR A 414 0.46 -17.32 -3.99
CA TYR A 414 0.30 -16.07 -4.74
C TYR A 414 -0.02 -16.30 -6.22
N PHE A 415 0.73 -17.18 -6.92
CA PHE A 415 0.60 -17.32 -8.38
C PHE A 415 -0.48 -18.31 -8.82
N ILE A 416 -0.83 -19.28 -7.97
CA ILE A 416 -1.79 -20.34 -8.31
C ILE A 416 -3.13 -20.11 -7.60
N HIS A 417 -3.12 -19.82 -6.30
CA HIS A 417 -4.33 -19.83 -5.49
C HIS A 417 -4.98 -18.44 -5.33
N TYR A 418 -4.20 -17.36 -5.32
CA TYR A 418 -4.71 -16.03 -5.00
C TYR A 418 -5.83 -15.55 -5.92
N SER A 419 -5.63 -15.64 -7.24
CA SER A 419 -6.63 -15.25 -8.23
C SER A 419 -7.90 -16.10 -8.19
N LYS A 420 -7.75 -17.38 -7.81
CA LYS A 420 -8.88 -18.32 -7.68
C LYS A 420 -9.66 -18.13 -6.39
N ARG A 421 -8.97 -17.74 -5.30
CA ARG A 421 -9.56 -17.56 -3.97
C ARG A 421 -10.32 -16.26 -3.83
N TYR A 422 -9.79 -15.18 -4.40
CA TYR A 422 -10.33 -13.83 -4.26
C TYR A 422 -10.57 -13.12 -5.61
N PRO A 423 -11.21 -13.78 -6.61
CA PRO A 423 -11.37 -13.17 -7.93
C PRO A 423 -12.24 -11.91 -7.88
N TYR A 424 -13.31 -11.93 -7.07
CA TYR A 424 -14.21 -10.80 -6.90
C TYR A 424 -13.50 -9.58 -6.29
N ALA A 425 -12.66 -9.79 -5.27
CA ALA A 425 -11.95 -8.70 -4.61
C ALA A 425 -10.92 -8.00 -5.52
N TRP A 426 -10.46 -8.68 -6.56
CA TRP A 426 -9.56 -8.16 -7.60
C TRP A 426 -10.28 -7.83 -8.91
N GLU A 427 -11.60 -7.82 -8.89
CA GLU A 427 -12.43 -7.40 -10.04
C GLU A 427 -12.01 -8.10 -11.35
N TYR A 428 -11.77 -9.43 -11.27
CA TYR A 428 -11.42 -10.24 -12.45
C TYR A 428 -12.53 -10.23 -13.49
N GLY A 429 -12.12 -10.23 -14.76
CA GLY A 429 -13.01 -10.37 -15.90
C GLY A 429 -13.38 -9.04 -16.58
N PHE A 430 -13.13 -7.87 -15.98
CA PHE A 430 -13.37 -6.59 -16.65
C PHE A 430 -12.49 -6.38 -17.88
N ASP A 431 -11.29 -6.92 -17.89
CA ASP A 431 -10.38 -6.95 -19.04
C ASP A 431 -10.93 -7.71 -20.24
N GLN A 432 -11.85 -8.65 -20.03
CA GLN A 432 -12.58 -9.39 -21.07
C GLN A 432 -13.95 -8.76 -21.34
N LEU A 433 -14.66 -8.35 -20.28
CA LEU A 433 -16.00 -7.80 -20.36
C LEU A 433 -16.05 -6.51 -21.18
N VAL A 434 -15.20 -5.53 -20.83
CA VAL A 434 -15.25 -4.19 -21.44
C VAL A 434 -14.94 -4.24 -22.94
N PRO A 435 -13.88 -4.92 -23.43
CA PRO A 435 -13.64 -5.05 -24.87
C PRO A 435 -14.79 -5.77 -25.61
N TYR A 436 -15.39 -6.77 -24.99
CA TYR A 436 -16.54 -7.44 -25.58
C TYR A 436 -17.73 -6.50 -25.73
N LEU A 437 -18.08 -5.77 -24.68
CA LEU A 437 -19.19 -4.82 -24.73
C LEU A 437 -18.92 -3.67 -25.71
N GLU A 438 -17.69 -3.18 -25.79
CA GLU A 438 -17.28 -2.17 -26.78
C GLU A 438 -17.48 -2.68 -28.22
N SER A 439 -17.21 -3.95 -28.50
CA SER A 439 -17.44 -4.53 -29.83
C SER A 439 -18.92 -4.64 -30.20
N GLN A 440 -19.82 -4.71 -29.21
CA GLN A 440 -21.25 -4.90 -29.40
C GLN A 440 -22.07 -3.60 -29.23
N LYS A 441 -21.53 -2.56 -28.63
CA LYS A 441 -22.29 -1.39 -28.16
C LYS A 441 -23.09 -0.64 -29.24
N ASN A 442 -22.67 -0.73 -30.48
CA ASN A 442 -23.35 -0.05 -31.60
C ASN A 442 -24.70 -0.71 -31.95
N ASN A 443 -24.86 -1.99 -31.61
CA ASN A 443 -26.04 -2.77 -31.91
C ASN A 443 -27.20 -2.53 -30.90
N TYR A 444 -26.91 -1.84 -29.78
CA TYR A 444 -27.84 -1.69 -28.68
C TYR A 444 -27.98 -0.22 -28.26
N ASP A 445 -29.15 0.13 -27.72
CA ASP A 445 -29.43 1.49 -27.29
C ASP A 445 -28.82 1.78 -25.92
N LYS A 446 -28.82 0.77 -25.02
CA LYS A 446 -28.29 0.85 -23.66
C LYS A 446 -27.56 -0.43 -23.27
N ILE A 447 -26.61 -0.31 -22.36
CA ILE A 447 -25.91 -1.41 -21.73
C ILE A 447 -26.03 -1.22 -20.21
N TYR A 448 -26.71 -2.15 -19.56
CA TYR A 448 -26.90 -2.15 -18.11
C TYR A 448 -25.88 -3.10 -17.49
N VAL A 449 -25.15 -2.61 -16.51
CA VAL A 449 -24.10 -3.35 -15.81
C VAL A 449 -24.40 -3.36 -14.33
N THR A 450 -24.29 -4.52 -13.70
CA THR A 450 -24.45 -4.67 -12.25
C THR A 450 -23.56 -3.70 -11.47
N ASP A 451 -24.08 -3.14 -10.38
CA ASP A 451 -23.37 -2.26 -9.44
C ASP A 451 -22.76 -3.02 -8.24
N LYS A 452 -22.72 -4.36 -8.29
CA LYS A 452 -22.18 -5.18 -7.21
C LYS A 452 -20.67 -5.10 -7.06
N TYR A 453 -19.96 -4.72 -8.11
CA TYR A 453 -18.52 -4.44 -8.05
C TYR A 453 -18.27 -3.01 -7.57
N ASP A 454 -17.14 -2.82 -6.89
CA ASP A 454 -16.74 -1.50 -6.43
C ASP A 454 -16.32 -0.62 -7.62
N GLN A 455 -16.99 0.54 -7.78
CA GLN A 455 -16.65 1.56 -8.78
C GLN A 455 -16.47 1.05 -10.23
N PRO A 456 -17.42 0.28 -10.81
CA PRO A 456 -17.23 -0.34 -12.12
C PRO A 456 -16.95 0.67 -13.24
N TYR A 457 -17.46 1.90 -13.14
CA TYR A 457 -17.29 2.93 -14.18
C TYR A 457 -15.82 3.19 -14.53
N ILE A 458 -14.93 3.20 -13.52
CA ILE A 458 -13.51 3.54 -13.76
C ILE A 458 -12.78 2.41 -14.50
N LEU A 459 -13.17 1.14 -14.27
CA LEU A 459 -12.67 -0.01 -15.01
C LEU A 459 -13.11 0.06 -16.47
N PHE A 460 -14.36 0.49 -16.72
CA PHE A 460 -14.85 0.74 -18.08
C PHE A 460 -14.06 1.86 -18.75
N LEU A 461 -13.84 2.99 -18.09
CA LEU A 461 -13.02 4.08 -18.63
C LEU A 461 -11.61 3.61 -18.98
N PHE A 462 -10.99 2.80 -18.09
CA PHE A 462 -9.64 2.31 -18.28
C PHE A 462 -9.54 1.34 -19.46
N PHE A 463 -10.34 0.27 -19.48
CA PHE A 463 -10.22 -0.78 -20.49
C PHE A 463 -10.76 -0.39 -21.86
N SER A 464 -11.73 0.54 -21.93
CA SER A 464 -12.18 1.11 -23.22
C SER A 464 -11.29 2.26 -23.70
N LYS A 465 -10.35 2.73 -22.86
CA LYS A 465 -9.58 3.97 -23.11
C LYS A 465 -10.49 5.13 -23.48
N TYR A 466 -11.59 5.28 -22.73
CA TYR A 466 -12.62 6.28 -23.04
C TYR A 466 -12.01 7.68 -23.11
N PRO A 467 -12.36 8.48 -24.16
CA PRO A 467 -11.75 9.81 -24.34
C PRO A 467 -11.97 10.72 -23.13
N PRO A 468 -10.90 11.25 -22.51
CA PRO A 468 -11.01 12.10 -21.33
C PRO A 468 -11.85 13.35 -21.53
N GLU A 469 -11.78 13.98 -22.71
CA GLU A 469 -12.60 15.16 -23.03
C GLU A 469 -14.10 14.89 -22.92
N LYS A 470 -14.54 13.67 -23.29
CA LYS A 470 -15.95 13.29 -23.23
C LYS A 470 -16.38 13.05 -21.79
N ILE A 471 -15.62 12.24 -21.03
CA ILE A 471 -16.00 11.94 -19.66
C ILE A 471 -16.02 13.19 -18.77
N GLN A 472 -15.10 14.14 -18.99
CA GLN A 472 -15.06 15.41 -18.27
C GLN A 472 -16.34 16.24 -18.45
N GLN A 473 -17.09 16.03 -19.53
CA GLN A 473 -18.39 16.67 -19.79
C GLN A 473 -19.58 15.85 -19.27
N GLU A 474 -19.44 14.52 -19.26
CA GLU A 474 -20.53 13.58 -18.94
C GLU A 474 -20.57 13.19 -17.45
N ILE A 475 -19.40 13.23 -16.75
CA ILE A 475 -19.26 12.67 -15.41
C ILE A 475 -20.16 13.37 -14.39
N LYS A 476 -21.01 12.58 -13.73
CA LYS A 476 -21.87 13.01 -12.63
C LYS A 476 -21.74 12.03 -11.47
N LEU A 477 -21.17 12.51 -10.37
CA LEU A 477 -21.08 11.71 -9.15
C LEU A 477 -22.44 11.69 -8.42
N THR A 478 -22.72 10.54 -7.80
CA THR A 478 -23.84 10.43 -6.84
C THR A 478 -23.60 11.28 -5.61
N THR A 479 -24.64 11.52 -4.82
CA THR A 479 -24.47 11.96 -3.42
C THR A 479 -23.61 10.95 -2.66
N PRO A 480 -22.72 11.39 -1.77
CA PRO A 480 -21.93 10.48 -0.95
C PRO A 480 -22.82 9.54 -0.12
N ASP A 481 -22.40 8.29 -0.02
CA ASP A 481 -23.01 7.31 0.87
C ASP A 481 -22.65 7.59 2.35
N GLN A 482 -23.10 6.71 3.25
CA GLN A 482 -22.82 6.81 4.68
C GLN A 482 -21.33 6.76 5.05
N TYR A 483 -20.47 6.28 4.14
CA TYR A 483 -19.01 6.21 4.29
C TYR A 483 -18.29 7.36 3.58
N GLY A 484 -19.02 8.23 2.89
CA GLY A 484 -18.48 9.37 2.15
C GLY A 484 -18.06 9.04 0.71
N PHE A 485 -18.41 7.85 0.18
CA PHE A 485 -18.10 7.46 -1.20
C PHE A 485 -19.19 7.85 -2.18
N SER A 486 -18.77 8.20 -3.39
CA SER A 486 -19.64 8.52 -4.51
C SER A 486 -19.23 7.68 -5.72
N THR A 487 -20.16 7.40 -6.62
CA THR A 487 -19.88 6.66 -7.86
C THR A 487 -20.49 7.39 -9.06
N VAL A 488 -20.19 6.91 -10.27
CA VAL A 488 -20.81 7.36 -11.52
C VAL A 488 -21.79 6.29 -11.98
N LEU A 489 -23.07 6.66 -12.06
CA LEU A 489 -24.12 5.72 -12.43
C LEU A 489 -24.25 5.49 -13.93
N ASN A 490 -23.81 6.44 -14.74
CA ASN A 490 -23.89 6.31 -16.20
C ASN A 490 -22.92 7.25 -16.92
N PHE A 491 -22.46 6.80 -18.07
CA PHE A 491 -21.82 7.61 -19.11
C PHE A 491 -22.00 6.91 -20.46
N ASN A 492 -22.09 7.67 -21.54
CA ASN A 492 -22.37 7.14 -22.87
C ASN A 492 -23.62 6.21 -22.86
N LYS A 493 -23.51 4.97 -23.33
CA LYS A 493 -24.56 3.95 -23.30
C LYS A 493 -24.55 3.09 -22.03
N TYR A 494 -23.53 3.19 -21.19
CA TYR A 494 -23.38 2.38 -19.97
C TYR A 494 -24.20 2.94 -18.81
N ASN A 495 -24.89 2.02 -18.10
CA ASN A 495 -25.65 2.33 -16.90
C ASN A 495 -25.25 1.30 -15.81
N PHE A 496 -24.68 1.77 -14.72
CA PHE A 496 -24.24 0.96 -13.58
C PHE A 496 -25.31 1.02 -12.50
N GLN A 497 -26.01 -0.07 -12.29
CA GLN A 497 -27.14 -0.11 -11.36
C GLN A 497 -27.46 -1.54 -10.94
N LYS A 498 -28.22 -1.69 -9.87
CA LYS A 498 -28.86 -2.96 -9.53
C LYS A 498 -29.72 -3.46 -10.69
N ILE A 499 -29.52 -4.70 -11.09
CA ILE A 499 -30.25 -5.30 -12.21
C ILE A 499 -31.60 -5.83 -11.73
N GLU A 500 -32.65 -5.13 -12.12
CA GLU A 500 -34.04 -5.55 -11.98
C GLU A 500 -34.64 -5.76 -13.36
N TRP A 501 -34.72 -7.02 -13.82
CA TRP A 501 -35.04 -7.36 -15.21
C TRP A 501 -36.31 -6.68 -15.75
N GLY A 502 -37.35 -6.56 -14.94
CA GLY A 502 -38.61 -5.90 -15.33
C GLY A 502 -38.48 -4.41 -15.64
N ARG A 503 -37.44 -3.75 -15.13
CA ARG A 503 -37.20 -2.30 -15.33
C ARG A 503 -36.20 -2.00 -16.45
N ILE A 504 -35.60 -3.04 -17.05
CA ILE A 504 -34.64 -2.89 -18.13
C ILE A 504 -35.38 -2.60 -19.44
N ARG A 505 -34.91 -1.61 -20.17
CA ARG A 505 -35.47 -1.24 -21.49
C ARG A 505 -35.15 -2.30 -22.53
N SER A 506 -36.04 -2.45 -23.54
CA SER A 506 -35.81 -3.25 -24.73
C SER A 506 -34.57 -2.79 -25.52
N ARG A 507 -34.08 -3.64 -26.42
CA ARG A 507 -32.89 -3.40 -27.24
C ARG A 507 -31.63 -3.09 -26.45
N SER A 508 -31.45 -3.78 -25.32
CA SER A 508 -30.35 -3.55 -24.38
C SER A 508 -29.54 -4.80 -24.12
N LEU A 509 -28.23 -4.63 -23.88
CA LEU A 509 -27.41 -5.65 -23.23
C LEU A 509 -27.50 -5.50 -21.71
N VAL A 510 -27.54 -6.62 -21.01
CA VAL A 510 -27.60 -6.65 -19.54
C VAL A 510 -26.50 -7.54 -19.01
N VAL A 511 -25.63 -6.97 -18.19
CA VAL A 511 -24.53 -7.67 -17.53
C VAL A 511 -24.88 -7.87 -16.06
N THR A 512 -24.90 -9.11 -15.62
CA THR A 512 -25.13 -9.48 -14.21
C THR A 512 -23.90 -10.19 -13.64
N SER A 513 -23.83 -10.27 -12.33
CA SER A 513 -22.91 -11.14 -11.59
C SER A 513 -23.67 -12.38 -11.09
N ASP A 514 -24.39 -12.23 -9.97
CA ASP A 514 -25.18 -13.29 -9.33
C ASP A 514 -26.70 -12.99 -9.32
N GLU A 515 -27.12 -11.89 -9.97
CA GLU A 515 -28.55 -11.57 -10.11
C GLU A 515 -29.26 -12.63 -10.97
N LEU A 516 -30.45 -13.00 -10.52
CA LEU A 516 -31.26 -13.99 -11.22
C LEU A 516 -31.96 -13.37 -12.43
N VAL A 517 -31.74 -13.96 -13.58
CA VAL A 517 -32.44 -13.61 -14.84
C VAL A 517 -33.11 -14.88 -15.37
N PRO A 518 -34.39 -14.82 -15.79
CA PRO A 518 -35.15 -15.99 -16.21
C PRO A 518 -34.86 -16.44 -17.66
N PHE A 519 -33.67 -16.15 -18.17
CA PHE A 519 -33.22 -16.45 -19.53
C PHE A 519 -31.81 -17.01 -19.51
N GLU A 520 -31.41 -17.68 -20.55
CA GLU A 520 -30.05 -18.13 -20.74
C GLU A 520 -29.13 -16.97 -21.16
N PRO A 521 -27.91 -16.87 -20.60
CA PRO A 521 -26.96 -15.84 -20.99
C PRO A 521 -26.44 -16.11 -22.41
N ILE A 522 -26.31 -15.04 -23.19
CA ILE A 522 -25.67 -15.12 -24.53
C ILE A 522 -24.15 -15.26 -24.43
N LYS A 523 -23.56 -14.87 -23.31
CA LYS A 523 -22.13 -15.04 -23.01
C LYS A 523 -21.89 -15.08 -21.51
N ILE A 524 -20.95 -15.91 -21.10
CA ILE A 524 -20.44 -15.99 -19.72
C ILE A 524 -18.95 -15.65 -19.76
N ILE A 525 -18.49 -14.84 -18.83
CA ILE A 525 -17.08 -14.57 -18.54
C ILE A 525 -16.81 -15.19 -17.18
N ASN A 526 -15.92 -16.18 -17.15
CA ASN A 526 -15.60 -16.90 -15.93
C ASN A 526 -14.44 -16.25 -15.16
N PHE A 527 -14.47 -16.39 -13.86
CA PHE A 527 -13.33 -16.15 -12.99
C PHE A 527 -12.22 -17.21 -13.19
N PRO A 528 -11.01 -16.98 -12.67
CA PRO A 528 -9.92 -17.97 -12.73
C PRO A 528 -10.24 -19.32 -12.04
N ASN A 529 -11.26 -19.37 -11.18
CA ASN A 529 -11.76 -20.59 -10.53
C ASN A 529 -12.91 -21.26 -11.31
N GLU A 530 -13.12 -20.86 -12.57
CA GLU A 530 -14.16 -21.36 -13.48
C GLU A 530 -15.61 -21.01 -13.10
N GLN A 531 -15.82 -20.34 -11.99
CA GLN A 531 -17.14 -19.83 -11.61
C GLN A 531 -17.53 -18.64 -12.48
N PRO A 532 -18.82 -18.46 -12.81
CA PRO A 532 -19.29 -17.31 -13.55
C PRO A 532 -19.00 -16.00 -12.81
N GLY A 533 -18.23 -15.10 -13.42
CA GLY A 533 -17.99 -13.75 -12.93
C GLY A 533 -19.00 -12.76 -13.49
N PHE A 534 -19.22 -12.83 -14.81
CA PHE A 534 -20.24 -12.04 -15.50
C PHE A 534 -21.07 -12.91 -16.42
N LYS A 535 -22.38 -12.66 -16.42
CA LYS A 535 -23.34 -13.24 -17.36
C LYS A 535 -23.96 -12.13 -18.19
N ILE A 536 -23.97 -12.27 -19.50
CA ILE A 536 -24.45 -11.26 -20.44
C ILE A 536 -25.72 -11.75 -21.10
N TYR A 537 -26.75 -10.92 -21.06
CA TYR A 537 -28.06 -11.23 -21.59
C TYR A 537 -28.50 -10.18 -22.62
N LEU A 538 -29.34 -10.61 -23.54
CA LEU A 538 -30.06 -9.73 -24.45
C LEU A 538 -31.47 -9.45 -23.89
N LYS A 539 -31.82 -8.18 -23.79
CA LYS A 539 -33.21 -7.72 -23.56
C LYS A 539 -33.78 -7.33 -24.93
N PRO A 540 -34.71 -8.13 -25.51
CA PRO A 540 -35.29 -7.86 -26.82
C PRO A 540 -35.96 -6.50 -26.92
#